data_d8406eb6a28d6ec7480b08bc3297c111
#
_entry.id   d8406eb6a28d6ec7480b08bc3297c111
#
_cell.length_a   1.000
_cell.length_b   1.000
_cell.length_c   1.000
_cell.angle_alpha   90.00
_cell.angle_beta   90.00
_cell.angle_gamma   90.00
#
_symmetry.space_group_name_H-M   'P 1'
#
loop_
_entity.id
_entity.type
_entity.pdbx_description
1 polymer ?
#
loop_
_entity_poly.entity_id
_entity_poly.type
_entity_poly.pdbx_seq_one_letter_code
_entity_poly.pdbx_strand_id
1 'polypeptide(L)'
;MLCKLIGCISGEQQTILIFCAFISIGAISYLIYKYSENPLLSYSIFLGLPVFLLNYSGLRQVIAIAITAVSYVLIRNKKPLLFVLAVLLAASFHRSAIFFLIAYPVYYFKLMSRLRLFTVAALPAVYLLRSPLFSVLSRLFKDDAVPD
;
A
#
# COMPACT_ATOMS: atom_id res chain seq x y z
N MET A 1 14.51 -9.41 -10.56
CA MET A 1 15.49 -8.60 -11.32
C MET A 1 16.27 -7.65 -10.43
N LEU A 2 15.64 -6.85 -9.56
CA LEU A 2 16.31 -5.89 -8.66
C LEU A 2 17.38 -6.55 -7.77
N CYS A 3 17.09 -7.73 -7.18
CA CYS A 3 18.08 -8.46 -6.38
C CYS A 3 19.33 -8.89 -7.16
N LYS A 4 19.23 -9.14 -8.48
CA LYS A 4 20.40 -9.45 -9.32
C LYS A 4 21.24 -8.21 -9.63
N LEU A 5 20.60 -7.05 -9.84
CA LEU A 5 21.30 -5.79 -10.10
C LEU A 5 22.05 -5.27 -8.87
N ILE A 6 21.43 -5.35 -7.69
CA ILE A 6 22.05 -4.88 -6.44
C ILE A 6 23.06 -5.91 -5.91
N GLY A 7 22.80 -7.23 -6.13
CA GLY A 7 23.74 -8.29 -5.77
C GLY A 7 25.07 -8.25 -6.57
N CYS A 8 25.10 -7.56 -7.71
CA CYS A 8 26.36 -7.28 -8.43
C CYS A 8 27.20 -6.17 -7.79
N ILE A 9 26.59 -5.32 -6.93
CA ILE A 9 27.28 -4.16 -6.31
C ILE A 9 27.85 -4.56 -4.93
N SER A 10 27.15 -5.37 -4.19
CA SER A 10 27.64 -5.94 -2.93
C SER A 10 26.91 -7.25 -2.65
N GLY A 11 27.63 -8.34 -2.47
CA GLY A 11 27.07 -9.67 -2.22
C GLY A 11 26.34 -9.82 -0.87
N GLU A 12 26.12 -8.74 -0.13
CA GLU A 12 25.48 -8.75 1.18
C GLU A 12 23.98 -8.46 1.10
N GLN A 13 23.18 -9.35 1.66
CA GLN A 13 21.71 -9.19 1.75
C GLN A 13 21.32 -7.89 2.50
N GLN A 14 22.12 -7.44 3.45
CA GLN A 14 21.89 -6.20 4.21
C GLN A 14 21.89 -4.95 3.34
N THR A 15 22.70 -4.88 2.30
CA THR A 15 22.73 -3.72 1.39
C THR A 15 21.40 -3.52 0.67
N ILE A 16 20.75 -4.63 0.27
CA ILE A 16 19.43 -4.57 -0.38
C ILE A 16 18.37 -4.05 0.60
N LEU A 17 18.41 -4.51 1.86
CA LEU A 17 17.50 -4.05 2.91
C LEU A 17 17.65 -2.55 3.16
N ILE A 18 18.88 -2.08 3.33
CA ILE A 18 19.19 -0.67 3.56
C ILE A 18 18.70 0.20 2.39
N PHE A 19 18.94 -0.23 1.15
CA PHE A 19 18.53 0.51 -0.03
C PHE A 19 16.99 0.60 -0.16
N CYS A 20 16.28 -0.50 0.05
CA CYS A 20 14.82 -0.52 0.02
C CYS A 20 14.22 0.32 1.15
N ALA A 21 14.78 0.23 2.37
CA ALA A 21 14.36 1.04 3.50
C ALA A 21 14.60 2.53 3.24
N PHE A 22 15.74 2.89 2.68
CA PHE A 22 16.07 4.28 2.36
C PHE A 22 15.06 4.87 1.35
N ILE A 23 14.72 4.13 0.29
CA ILE A 23 13.72 4.57 -0.70
C ILE A 23 12.35 4.73 -0.05
N SER A 24 11.91 3.75 0.73
CA SER A 24 10.54 3.76 1.30
C SER A 24 10.38 4.82 2.38
N ILE A 25 11.31 4.89 3.32
CA ILE A 25 11.30 5.88 4.39
C ILE A 25 11.46 7.28 3.81
N GLY A 26 12.38 7.45 2.84
CA GLY A 26 12.57 8.72 2.16
C GLY A 26 11.35 9.21 1.42
N ALA A 27 10.63 8.32 0.70
CA ALA A 27 9.40 8.64 0.00
C ALA A 27 8.30 9.10 0.97
N ILE A 28 8.10 8.38 2.07
CA ILE A 28 7.08 8.73 3.07
C ILE A 28 7.48 10.00 3.82
N SER A 29 8.76 10.14 4.17
CA SER A 29 9.29 11.35 4.81
C SER A 29 9.06 12.59 3.96
N TYR A 30 9.32 12.50 2.66
CA TYR A 30 9.03 13.59 1.71
C TYR A 30 7.57 14.01 1.75
N LEU A 31 6.64 13.03 1.76
CA LEU A 31 5.21 13.31 1.80
C LEU A 31 4.79 13.94 3.14
N ILE A 32 5.29 13.42 4.25
CA ILE A 32 5.01 13.95 5.59
C ILE A 32 5.51 15.41 5.67
N TYR A 33 6.77 15.66 5.29
CA TYR A 33 7.34 17.00 5.34
C TYR A 33 6.57 18.00 4.48
N LYS A 34 6.14 17.59 3.29
CA LYS A 34 5.51 18.49 2.32
C LYS A 34 4.02 18.73 2.56
N TYR A 35 3.31 17.76 3.12
CA TYR A 35 1.84 17.76 3.16
C TYR A 35 1.24 17.65 4.55
N SER A 36 2.03 17.41 5.59
CA SER A 36 1.53 17.31 6.95
C SER A 36 1.52 18.68 7.63
N GLU A 37 0.43 18.98 8.30
CA GLU A 37 0.33 20.17 9.17
C GLU A 37 1.16 20.00 10.44
N ASN A 38 1.29 18.76 10.93
CA ASN A 38 2.09 18.43 12.11
C ASN A 38 3.02 17.24 11.79
N PRO A 39 4.23 17.50 11.28
CA PRO A 39 5.17 16.44 10.88
C PRO A 39 5.54 15.50 12.01
N LEU A 40 5.72 16.01 13.24
CA LEU A 40 6.10 15.20 14.38
C LEU A 40 5.04 14.14 14.71
N LEU A 41 3.76 14.55 14.76
CA LEU A 41 2.65 13.63 14.98
C LEU A 41 2.56 12.58 13.84
N SER A 42 2.72 13.02 12.59
CA SER A 42 2.67 12.12 11.44
C SER A 42 3.79 11.08 11.43
N TYR A 43 5.00 11.46 11.86
CA TYR A 43 6.09 10.51 12.03
C TYR A 43 5.82 9.53 13.18
N SER A 44 5.29 9.99 14.30
CA SER A 44 4.94 9.12 15.43
C SER A 44 3.90 8.08 15.02
N ILE A 45 2.89 8.48 14.25
CA ILE A 45 1.88 7.57 13.70
C ILE A 45 2.54 6.59 12.72
N PHE A 46 3.37 7.08 11.78
CA PHE A 46 4.04 6.22 10.80
C PHE A 46 4.91 5.14 11.45
N LEU A 47 5.67 5.48 12.49
CA LEU A 47 6.49 4.53 13.22
C LEU A 47 5.65 3.48 13.98
N GLY A 48 4.47 3.85 14.46
CA GLY A 48 3.54 2.94 15.13
C GLY A 48 2.74 2.04 14.18
N LEU A 49 2.75 2.31 12.87
CA LEU A 49 2.01 1.53 11.90
C LEU A 49 2.73 0.25 11.49
N PRO A 50 2.01 -0.86 11.26
CA PRO A 50 2.58 -2.11 10.72
C PRO A 50 3.32 -1.93 9.40
N VAL A 51 3.00 -0.88 8.62
CA VAL A 51 3.68 -0.53 7.37
C VAL A 51 5.17 -0.28 7.57
N PHE A 52 5.57 0.30 8.71
CA PHE A 52 6.99 0.48 9.03
C PHE A 52 7.70 -0.87 9.20
N LEU A 53 7.05 -1.86 9.81
CA LEU A 53 7.60 -3.21 10.00
C LEU A 53 7.79 -3.96 8.69
N LEU A 54 7.03 -3.64 7.64
CA LEU A 54 7.19 -4.27 6.32
C LEU A 54 8.58 -4.00 5.69
N ASN A 55 9.31 -2.98 6.15
CA ASN A 55 10.68 -2.72 5.70
C ASN A 55 11.63 -3.89 6.00
N TYR A 56 11.28 -4.74 6.98
CA TYR A 56 12.08 -5.90 7.36
C TYR A 56 11.63 -7.20 6.70
N SER A 57 10.35 -7.33 6.33
CA SER A 57 9.79 -8.60 5.87
C SER A 57 9.26 -8.57 4.43
N GLY A 58 8.89 -7.41 3.91
CA GLY A 58 8.17 -7.29 2.65
C GLY A 58 8.79 -6.33 1.64
N LEU A 59 10.08 -6.48 1.28
CA LEU A 59 10.82 -5.54 0.43
C LEU A 59 10.09 -5.13 -0.87
N ARG A 60 9.50 -6.09 -1.59
CA ARG A 60 8.75 -5.81 -2.82
C ARG A 60 7.51 -4.97 -2.56
N GLN A 61 6.81 -5.28 -1.48
CA GLN A 61 5.61 -4.57 -1.08
C GLN A 61 5.94 -3.15 -0.64
N VAL A 62 7.04 -2.97 0.10
CA VAL A 62 7.49 -1.66 0.58
C VAL A 62 7.84 -0.72 -0.56
N ILE A 63 8.56 -1.21 -1.58
CA ILE A 63 8.87 -0.42 -2.79
C ILE A 63 7.56 -0.02 -3.51
N ALA A 64 6.63 -0.96 -3.65
CA ALA A 64 5.34 -0.66 -4.27
C ALA A 64 4.55 0.40 -3.48
N ILE A 65 4.55 0.31 -2.14
CA ILE A 65 3.92 1.32 -1.26
C ILE A 65 4.61 2.68 -1.43
N ALA A 66 5.94 2.73 -1.47
CA ALA A 66 6.68 3.97 -1.66
C ALA A 66 6.33 4.66 -3.00
N ILE A 67 6.29 3.89 -4.09
CA ILE A 67 5.94 4.40 -5.42
C ILE A 67 4.48 4.89 -5.44
N THR A 68 3.54 4.12 -4.90
CA THR A 68 2.13 4.52 -4.84
C THR A 68 1.92 5.75 -3.96
N ALA A 69 2.63 5.85 -2.83
CA ALA A 69 2.58 7.02 -1.97
C ALA A 69 3.06 8.29 -2.71
N VAL A 70 4.19 8.23 -3.41
CA VAL A 70 4.67 9.37 -4.22
C VAL A 70 3.73 9.66 -5.40
N SER A 71 3.10 8.64 -6.00
CA SER A 71 2.15 8.84 -7.09
C SER A 71 0.90 9.64 -6.68
N TYR A 72 0.59 9.71 -5.38
CA TYR A 72 -0.45 10.60 -4.85
C TYR A 72 -0.21 12.08 -5.21
N VAL A 73 1.06 12.50 -5.25
CA VAL A 73 1.43 13.86 -5.69
C VAL A 73 1.01 14.11 -7.14
N LEU A 74 1.07 13.08 -7.99
CA LEU A 74 0.66 13.16 -9.40
C LEU A 74 -0.86 13.32 -9.54
N ILE A 75 -1.64 12.71 -8.63
CA ILE A 75 -3.09 12.92 -8.54
C ILE A 75 -3.35 14.41 -8.25
N ARG A 76 -2.71 14.98 -7.23
CA ARG A 76 -2.89 16.39 -6.86
C ARG A 76 -2.51 17.34 -7.99
N ASN A 77 -1.47 17.01 -8.75
CA ASN A 77 -0.97 17.82 -9.86
C ASN A 77 -1.75 17.60 -11.18
N LYS A 78 -2.86 16.86 -11.16
CA LYS A 78 -3.71 16.56 -12.32
C LYS A 78 -2.94 15.94 -13.50
N LYS A 79 -1.98 15.04 -13.20
CA LYS A 79 -1.17 14.33 -14.21
C LYS A 79 -1.59 12.86 -14.29
N PRO A 80 -2.73 12.52 -14.94
CA PRO A 80 -3.29 11.17 -14.95
C PRO A 80 -2.37 10.14 -15.59
N LEU A 81 -1.73 10.50 -16.71
CA LEU A 81 -0.86 9.58 -17.45
C LEU A 81 0.34 9.14 -16.61
N LEU A 82 1.02 10.11 -15.97
CA LEU A 82 2.16 9.81 -15.09
C LEU A 82 1.73 9.02 -13.86
N PHE A 83 0.54 9.30 -13.32
CA PHE A 83 -0.03 8.53 -12.23
C PHE A 83 -0.24 7.06 -12.62
N VAL A 84 -0.86 6.80 -13.78
CA VAL A 84 -1.07 5.42 -14.28
C VAL A 84 0.26 4.71 -14.47
N LEU A 85 1.25 5.37 -15.11
CA LEU A 85 2.59 4.80 -15.29
C LEU A 85 3.27 4.46 -13.96
N ALA A 86 3.17 5.35 -12.97
CA ALA A 86 3.73 5.10 -11.64
C ALA A 86 3.04 3.92 -10.94
N VAL A 87 1.71 3.80 -11.05
CA VAL A 87 0.98 2.66 -10.46
C VAL A 87 1.30 1.35 -11.18
N LEU A 88 1.44 1.35 -12.51
CA LEU A 88 1.87 0.18 -13.27
C LEU A 88 3.30 -0.24 -12.89
N LEU A 89 4.19 0.72 -12.69
CA LEU A 89 5.52 0.45 -12.17
C LEU A 89 5.45 -0.16 -10.76
N ALA A 90 4.63 0.36 -9.86
CA ALA A 90 4.42 -0.22 -8.54
C ALA A 90 3.84 -1.65 -8.62
N ALA A 91 2.90 -1.90 -9.54
CA ALA A 91 2.29 -3.21 -9.75
C ALA A 91 3.29 -4.26 -10.26
N SER A 92 4.37 -3.86 -10.94
CA SER A 92 5.46 -4.77 -11.33
C SER A 92 6.23 -5.33 -10.12
N PHE A 93 6.27 -4.59 -9.02
CA PHE A 93 6.86 -5.06 -7.76
C PHE A 93 5.85 -5.83 -6.91
N HIS A 94 4.61 -5.33 -6.84
CA HIS A 94 3.55 -5.95 -6.04
C HIS A 94 2.19 -5.79 -6.71
N ARG A 95 1.61 -6.93 -7.13
CA ARG A 95 0.38 -6.96 -7.95
C ARG A 95 -0.79 -6.17 -7.37
N SER A 96 -0.94 -6.16 -6.03
CA SER A 96 -2.05 -5.42 -5.40
C SER A 96 -1.95 -3.90 -5.55
N ALA A 97 -0.79 -3.35 -5.93
CA ALA A 97 -0.66 -1.92 -6.19
C ALA A 97 -1.58 -1.42 -7.32
N ILE A 98 -2.03 -2.31 -8.23
CA ILE A 98 -2.95 -1.97 -9.31
C ILE A 98 -4.28 -1.40 -8.79
N PHE A 99 -4.73 -1.85 -7.62
CA PHE A 99 -5.95 -1.32 -7.00
C PHE A 99 -5.85 0.16 -6.65
N PHE A 100 -4.64 0.70 -6.56
CA PHE A 100 -4.44 2.12 -6.31
C PHE A 100 -4.90 3.01 -7.48
N LEU A 101 -5.14 2.46 -8.68
CA LEU A 101 -5.75 3.20 -9.79
C LEU A 101 -7.12 3.80 -9.42
N ILE A 102 -7.86 3.14 -8.51
CA ILE A 102 -9.15 3.62 -8.01
C ILE A 102 -9.00 4.95 -7.24
N ALA A 103 -7.84 5.25 -6.71
CA ALA A 103 -7.59 6.48 -5.96
C ALA A 103 -7.79 7.74 -6.83
N TYR A 104 -7.51 7.65 -8.14
CA TYR A 104 -7.66 8.79 -9.05
C TYR A 104 -9.13 9.24 -9.20
N PRO A 105 -10.07 8.39 -9.62
CA PRO A 105 -11.48 8.77 -9.70
C PRO A 105 -12.07 9.14 -8.33
N VAL A 106 -11.70 8.42 -7.26
CA VAL A 106 -12.17 8.72 -5.90
C VAL A 106 -11.76 10.14 -5.46
N TYR A 107 -10.55 10.57 -5.80
CA TYR A 107 -10.06 11.90 -5.46
C TYR A 107 -10.84 13.02 -6.17
N TYR A 108 -11.18 12.83 -7.46
CA TYR A 108 -11.83 13.89 -8.26
C TYR A 108 -13.36 13.90 -8.15
N PHE A 109 -13.98 12.74 -8.01
CA PHE A 109 -15.44 12.65 -7.90
C PHE A 109 -15.88 13.03 -6.49
N LYS A 110 -15.70 14.13 -5.91
CA LYS A 110 -16.25 14.62 -4.61
C LYS A 110 -17.11 13.59 -3.79
N LEU A 111 -16.92 12.32 -4.09
CA LEU A 111 -17.58 11.16 -3.49
C LEU A 111 -17.20 11.02 -1.99
N MET A 112 -16.15 11.76 -1.60
CA MET A 112 -15.54 11.70 -0.27
C MET A 112 -16.49 12.08 0.88
N SER A 113 -17.51 12.89 0.65
CA SER A 113 -18.40 13.29 1.73
C SER A 113 -19.44 12.19 2.05
N ARG A 114 -19.98 11.52 1.05
CA ARG A 114 -20.89 10.38 1.26
C ARG A 114 -20.15 9.08 1.58
N LEU A 115 -19.01 8.83 0.91
CA LEU A 115 -18.18 7.65 1.16
C LEU A 115 -17.55 7.65 2.56
N ARG A 116 -17.23 8.79 3.16
CA ARG A 116 -16.75 8.84 4.55
C ARG A 116 -17.76 8.23 5.53
N LEU A 117 -19.05 8.55 5.36
CA LEU A 117 -20.09 7.93 6.18
C LEU A 117 -20.17 6.41 5.95
N PHE A 118 -20.10 5.98 4.68
CA PHE A 118 -20.10 4.55 4.32
C PHE A 118 -18.86 3.82 4.85
N THR A 119 -17.67 4.42 4.78
CA THR A 119 -16.43 3.79 5.28
C THR A 119 -16.46 3.66 6.80
N VAL A 120 -16.90 4.69 7.51
CA VAL A 120 -17.02 4.67 8.97
C VAL A 120 -18.06 3.63 9.42
N ALA A 121 -19.14 3.46 8.67
CA ALA A 121 -20.16 2.44 8.94
C ALA A 121 -19.75 1.03 8.49
N ALA A 122 -19.02 0.91 7.38
CA ALA A 122 -18.58 -0.38 6.84
C ALA A 122 -17.48 -1.04 7.67
N LEU A 123 -16.57 -0.29 8.26
CA LEU A 123 -15.49 -0.86 9.09
C LEU A 123 -16.02 -1.69 10.28
N PRO A 124 -16.90 -1.17 11.15
CA PRO A 124 -17.48 -1.98 12.22
C PRO A 124 -18.38 -3.10 11.67
N ALA A 125 -19.11 -2.88 10.57
CA ALA A 125 -19.92 -3.92 9.94
C ALA A 125 -19.07 -5.08 9.44
N VAL A 126 -17.97 -4.84 8.75
CA VAL A 126 -17.02 -5.88 8.30
C VAL A 126 -16.40 -6.60 9.50
N TYR A 127 -16.06 -5.87 10.55
CA TYR A 127 -15.52 -6.47 11.78
C TYR A 127 -16.53 -7.39 12.46
N LEU A 128 -17.80 -7.00 12.56
CA LEU A 128 -18.87 -7.80 13.15
C LEU A 128 -19.26 -9.00 12.27
N LEU A 129 -19.22 -8.83 10.95
CA LEU A 129 -19.58 -9.86 9.98
C LEU A 129 -18.43 -10.82 9.67
N ARG A 130 -17.22 -10.56 10.13
CA ARG A 130 -16.05 -11.42 9.84
C ARG A 130 -16.26 -12.88 10.26
N SER A 131 -16.86 -13.10 11.43
CA SER A 131 -17.08 -14.44 11.99
C SER A 131 -18.13 -15.23 11.20
N PRO A 132 -19.35 -14.70 10.92
CA PRO A 132 -20.32 -15.41 10.09
C PRO A 132 -19.85 -15.58 8.64
N LEU A 133 -19.18 -14.57 8.05
CA LEU A 133 -18.60 -14.69 6.69
C LEU A 133 -17.55 -15.80 6.61
N PHE A 134 -16.65 -15.89 7.58
CA PHE A 134 -15.64 -16.92 7.61
C PHE A 134 -16.26 -18.32 7.78
N SER A 135 -17.33 -18.47 8.59
CA SER A 135 -18.03 -19.73 8.78
C SER A 135 -18.78 -20.19 7.52
N VAL A 136 -19.38 -19.26 6.78
CA VAL A 136 -20.04 -19.57 5.50
C VAL A 136 -19.00 -19.94 4.43
N LEU A 137 -17.90 -19.16 4.35
CA LEU A 137 -16.81 -19.45 3.41
C LEU A 137 -16.18 -20.82 3.66
N SER A 138 -15.91 -21.13 4.93
CA SER A 138 -15.32 -22.42 5.30
C SER A 138 -16.24 -23.61 5.03
N ARG A 139 -17.56 -23.43 5.08
CA ARG A 139 -18.52 -24.46 4.68
C ARG A 139 -18.51 -24.69 3.17
N LEU A 140 -18.51 -23.60 2.37
CA LEU A 140 -18.47 -23.69 0.90
C LEU A 140 -17.21 -24.39 0.39
N PHE A 141 -16.05 -24.11 1.00
CA PHE A 141 -14.79 -24.77 0.62
C PHE A 141 -14.62 -26.19 1.20
N LYS A 142 -15.43 -26.56 2.18
CA LYS A 142 -15.36 -27.91 2.77
C LYS A 142 -16.21 -28.92 1.99
N ASP A 143 -17.27 -28.47 1.35
CA ASP A 143 -18.13 -29.34 0.51
C ASP A 143 -17.46 -29.73 -0.82
N ASP A 144 -16.43 -29.00 -1.28
CA ASP A 144 -15.69 -29.33 -2.50
C ASP A 144 -14.47 -30.27 -2.25
N ALA A 145 -14.22 -30.70 -1.02
CA ALA A 145 -12.99 -31.37 -0.66
C ALA A 145 -13.09 -32.87 -0.33
N VAL A 146 -14.22 -33.54 -0.62
CA VAL A 146 -14.29 -35.02 -0.48
C VAL A 146 -15.24 -35.63 -1.51
N PRO A 147 -14.73 -36.27 -2.56
CA PRO A 147 -15.27 -37.54 -3.02
C PRO A 147 -14.39 -38.68 -2.47
N ASP A 148 -14.98 -39.60 -1.77
CA ASP A 148 -14.43 -40.94 -1.45
C ASP A 148 -14.09 -41.70 -2.74
#